data_991bf346c984ef82eeb07bf9270f5b6e
#
_entry.id   991bf346c984ef82eeb07bf9270f5b6e
#
_cell.length_a   1.000
_cell.length_b   1.000
_cell.length_c   1.000
_cell.angle_alpha   90.00
_cell.angle_beta   90.00
_cell.angle_gamma   90.00
#
_symmetry.space_group_name_H-M   'P 1'
#
loop_
_entity.id
_entity.type
_entity.pdbx_description
1 polymer ?
#
loop_
_entity_poly.entity_id
_entity_poly.type
_entity_poly.pdbx_seq_one_letter_code
_entity_poly.pdbx_strand_id
1 'polypeptide(L)'
;MTSGDSADIHPGNIVLADWGTSNLRLWAMDAAGHIRAEHRSERGMGQLDRDGFGPELDRCLAAMTVPADTPVLICGMAGAAQGWHEAPYLDAPCDLSAIADGAVRVEHGGRDIRILPGIAQRDRTAPDVMRGEETILYGLARAGTGDARVCLPGTHAKWARLSRGHLAGFRTMMTGAVSYTHLRAHETHEN
;
A
#
# COMPACT_ATOMS: atom_id res chain seq x y z
N MET A 1 -25.58 29.30 -6.45
CA MET A 1 -25.51 28.75 -5.10
C MET A 1 -25.74 27.25 -5.16
N THR A 2 -24.70 26.49 -5.41
CA THR A 2 -24.73 25.02 -5.36
C THR A 2 -24.12 24.65 -4.01
N SER A 3 -24.98 24.25 -3.08
CA SER A 3 -24.58 23.64 -1.82
C SER A 3 -23.78 22.38 -2.14
N GLY A 4 -22.47 22.43 -1.86
CA GLY A 4 -21.63 21.25 -1.89
C GLY A 4 -22.19 20.25 -0.88
N ASP A 5 -22.59 19.12 -1.39
CA ASP A 5 -22.93 17.93 -0.64
C ASP A 5 -21.66 17.54 0.13
N SER A 6 -21.57 17.94 1.41
CA SER A 6 -20.53 17.42 2.30
C SER A 6 -20.82 15.93 2.45
N ALA A 7 -20.00 15.11 1.83
CA ALA A 7 -20.14 13.66 1.89
C ALA A 7 -20.00 13.21 3.36
N ASP A 8 -21.12 13.05 4.05
CA ASP A 8 -21.16 12.49 5.39
C ASP A 8 -20.56 11.10 5.36
N ILE A 9 -19.39 10.97 5.97
CA ILE A 9 -18.72 9.67 6.16
C ILE A 9 -19.40 8.99 7.35
N HIS A 10 -20.29 8.04 7.08
CA HIS A 10 -21.12 7.33 8.08
C HIS A 10 -20.42 6.11 8.70
N PRO A 11 -20.93 5.54 9.82
CA PRO A 11 -20.44 4.28 10.39
C PRO A 11 -20.41 3.16 9.34
N GLY A 12 -19.29 2.46 9.26
CA GLY A 12 -19.02 1.44 8.22
C GLY A 12 -18.06 1.92 7.13
N ASN A 13 -17.64 3.18 7.17
CA ASN A 13 -16.64 3.74 6.28
C ASN A 13 -15.22 3.33 6.71
N ILE A 14 -14.28 3.37 5.78
CA ILE A 14 -12.88 3.05 6.03
C ILE A 14 -11.98 4.01 5.23
N VAL A 15 -10.81 4.32 5.76
CA VAL A 15 -9.74 4.92 4.98
C VAL A 15 -8.74 3.85 4.59
N LEU A 16 -8.45 3.75 3.31
CA LEU A 16 -7.35 2.96 2.78
C LEU A 16 -6.16 3.87 2.52
N ALA A 17 -4.96 3.44 2.94
CA ALA A 17 -3.73 4.19 2.76
C ALA A 17 -2.66 3.31 2.10
N ASP A 18 -2.11 3.79 0.99
CA ASP A 18 -0.91 3.22 0.36
C ASP A 18 0.27 4.12 0.71
N TRP A 19 1.09 3.66 1.66
CA TRP A 19 2.23 4.42 2.17
C TRP A 19 3.53 3.88 1.57
N GLY A 20 3.92 4.48 0.45
CA GLY A 20 5.16 4.13 -0.23
C GLY A 20 6.40 4.79 0.38
N THR A 21 7.57 4.59 -0.25
CA THR A 21 8.83 5.20 0.16
C THR A 21 8.82 6.72 -0.03
N SER A 22 8.23 7.21 -1.13
CA SER A 22 8.27 8.64 -1.51
C SER A 22 6.95 9.35 -1.29
N ASN A 23 5.82 8.63 -1.29
CA ASN A 23 4.48 9.23 -1.29
C ASN A 23 3.54 8.44 -0.38
N LEU A 24 2.50 9.13 0.09
CA LEU A 24 1.34 8.56 0.75
C LEU A 24 0.09 8.90 -0.07
N ARG A 25 -0.76 7.91 -0.32
CA ARG A 25 -2.07 8.07 -0.97
C ARG A 25 -3.15 7.53 -0.05
N LEU A 26 -4.25 8.28 0.08
CA LEU A 26 -5.39 7.91 0.93
C LEU A 26 -6.69 8.00 0.14
N TRP A 27 -7.58 7.08 0.43
CA TRP A 27 -8.95 7.05 -0.08
C TRP A 27 -9.91 6.80 1.08
N ALA A 28 -10.83 7.74 1.31
CA ALA A 28 -11.96 7.52 2.21
C ALA A 28 -13.08 6.86 1.41
N MET A 29 -13.54 5.70 1.88
CA MET A 29 -14.56 4.90 1.20
C MET A 29 -15.77 4.73 2.09
N ASP A 30 -16.96 4.70 1.49
CA ASP A 30 -18.19 4.35 2.19
C ASP A 30 -18.39 2.82 2.29
N ALA A 31 -19.42 2.41 3.03
CA ALA A 31 -19.75 0.99 3.21
C ALA A 31 -20.13 0.26 1.90
N ALA A 32 -20.49 1.00 0.85
CA ALA A 32 -20.77 0.44 -0.49
C ALA A 32 -19.50 0.34 -1.35
N GLY A 33 -18.34 0.81 -0.86
CA GLY A 33 -17.07 0.77 -1.56
C GLY A 33 -16.82 1.95 -2.51
N HIS A 34 -17.64 3.02 -2.46
CA HIS A 34 -17.40 4.20 -3.27
C HIS A 34 -16.36 5.11 -2.60
N ILE A 35 -15.44 5.64 -3.38
CA ILE A 35 -14.49 6.65 -2.92
C ILE A 35 -15.25 7.98 -2.73
N ARG A 36 -15.21 8.51 -1.52
CA ARG A 36 -15.84 9.79 -1.13
C ARG A 36 -14.86 10.94 -1.08
N ALA A 37 -13.61 10.65 -0.74
CA ALA A 37 -12.52 11.62 -0.76
C ALA A 37 -11.20 10.91 -1.04
N GLU A 38 -10.26 11.64 -1.63
CA GLU A 38 -8.88 11.18 -1.79
C GLU A 38 -7.90 12.29 -1.44
N HIS A 39 -6.74 11.90 -0.95
CA HIS A 39 -5.65 12.80 -0.61
C HIS A 39 -4.31 12.19 -0.98
N ARG A 40 -3.35 13.06 -1.30
CA ARG A 40 -1.96 12.67 -1.59
C ARG A 40 -1.01 13.53 -0.79
N SER A 41 0.05 12.91 -0.32
CA SER A 41 1.16 13.58 0.34
C SER A 41 2.48 13.10 -0.26
N GLU A 42 3.43 14.00 -0.39
CA GLU A 42 4.80 13.68 -0.81
C GLU A 42 5.65 13.16 0.36
N ARG A 43 5.06 12.99 1.55
CA ARG A 43 5.74 12.49 2.74
C ARG A 43 5.58 10.97 2.85
N GLY A 44 6.34 10.24 2.03
CA GLY A 44 6.48 8.80 2.15
C GLY A 44 7.42 8.40 3.30
N MET A 45 7.61 7.11 3.51
CA MET A 45 8.46 6.57 4.58
C MET A 45 9.87 7.19 4.59
N GLY A 46 10.47 7.46 3.42
CA GLY A 46 11.82 7.99 3.31
C GLY A 46 11.99 9.44 3.79
N GLN A 47 10.89 10.17 4.05
CA GLN A 47 10.89 11.55 4.54
C GLN A 47 10.42 11.66 6.00
N LEU A 48 10.19 10.54 6.67
CA LEU A 48 9.66 10.49 8.03
C LEU A 48 10.57 9.68 8.95
N ASP A 49 10.72 10.14 10.16
CA ASP A 49 11.08 9.29 11.29
C ASP A 49 9.82 8.57 11.83
N ARG A 50 10.02 7.63 12.74
CA ARG A 50 8.92 6.81 13.28
C ARG A 50 7.82 7.65 13.94
N ASP A 51 8.17 8.73 14.61
CA ASP A 51 7.24 9.61 15.33
C ASP A 51 6.50 10.55 14.35
N GLY A 52 7.00 10.71 13.13
CA GLY A 52 6.38 11.55 12.09
C GLY A 52 5.18 10.93 11.38
N PHE A 53 5.00 9.60 11.45
CA PHE A 53 3.91 8.92 10.74
C PHE A 53 2.53 9.30 11.26
N GLY A 54 2.33 9.26 12.58
CA GLY A 54 1.05 9.61 13.20
C GLY A 54 0.60 11.02 12.86
N PRO A 55 1.40 12.06 13.13
CA PRO A 55 1.08 13.43 12.76
C PRO A 55 0.80 13.64 11.27
N GLU A 56 1.53 12.95 10.39
CA GLU A 56 1.27 13.05 8.95
C GLU A 56 -0.06 12.42 8.55
N LEU A 57 -0.40 11.26 9.13
CA LEU A 57 -1.70 10.65 8.93
C LEU A 57 -2.83 11.58 9.38
N ASP A 58 -2.72 12.13 10.60
CA ASP A 58 -3.73 13.05 11.16
C ASP A 58 -3.92 14.27 10.26
N ARG A 59 -2.84 14.85 9.75
CA ARG A 59 -2.88 15.99 8.82
C ARG A 59 -3.65 15.64 7.54
N CYS A 60 -3.39 14.46 6.97
CA CYS A 60 -4.07 14.00 5.76
C CYS A 60 -5.56 13.71 6.00
N LEU A 61 -5.89 13.04 7.12
CA LEU A 61 -7.28 12.75 7.50
C LEU A 61 -8.08 14.02 7.76
N ALA A 62 -7.48 15.02 8.41
CA ALA A 62 -8.10 16.32 8.62
C ALA A 62 -8.38 17.05 7.30
N ALA A 63 -7.45 17.00 6.33
CA ALA A 63 -7.64 17.59 5.01
C ALA A 63 -8.80 16.94 4.22
N MET A 64 -9.11 15.67 4.50
CA MET A 64 -10.23 14.92 3.93
C MET A 64 -11.52 15.03 4.77
N THR A 65 -11.49 15.71 5.90
CA THR A 65 -12.62 15.84 6.86
C THR A 65 -13.11 14.46 7.34
N VAL A 66 -12.19 13.53 7.59
CA VAL A 66 -12.50 12.15 8.03
C VAL A 66 -12.84 12.15 9.53
N PRO A 67 -13.98 11.58 9.96
CA PRO A 67 -14.35 11.45 11.39
C PRO A 67 -13.28 10.70 12.21
N ALA A 68 -13.19 11.05 13.51
CA ALA A 68 -12.14 10.52 14.38
C ALA A 68 -12.22 9.00 14.62
N ASP A 69 -13.41 8.42 14.51
CA ASP A 69 -13.71 7.00 14.71
C ASP A 69 -13.57 6.12 13.44
N THR A 70 -13.35 6.76 12.28
CA THR A 70 -13.19 6.02 11.01
C THR A 70 -11.92 5.18 11.05
N PRO A 71 -11.98 3.84 10.86
CA PRO A 71 -10.80 3.00 10.86
C PRO A 71 -9.90 3.28 9.65
N VAL A 72 -8.60 3.01 9.81
CA VAL A 72 -7.60 3.17 8.76
C VAL A 72 -6.88 1.85 8.51
N LEU A 73 -6.83 1.42 7.25
CA LEU A 73 -6.06 0.26 6.81
C LEU A 73 -4.91 0.72 5.91
N ILE A 74 -3.69 0.38 6.30
CA ILE A 74 -2.47 0.84 5.65
C ILE A 74 -1.76 -0.33 4.99
N CYS A 75 -1.36 -0.18 3.74
CA CYS A 75 -0.41 -1.06 3.06
C CYS A 75 0.89 -0.32 2.71
N GLY A 76 1.91 -1.07 2.33
CA GLY A 76 3.18 -0.51 1.86
C GLY A 76 4.22 -0.31 2.95
N MET A 77 5.11 0.64 2.72
CA MET A 77 6.36 0.79 3.46
C MET A 77 6.21 1.25 4.92
N ALA A 78 5.03 1.75 5.33
CA ALA A 78 4.75 2.00 6.76
C ALA A 78 4.92 0.74 7.62
N GLY A 79 4.75 -0.46 7.04
CA GLY A 79 4.94 -1.76 7.69
C GLY A 79 6.35 -2.34 7.60
N ALA A 80 7.32 -1.62 7.05
CA ALA A 80 8.71 -2.06 6.99
C ALA A 80 9.40 -1.90 8.37
N ALA A 81 10.53 -2.58 8.57
CA ALA A 81 11.31 -2.47 9.82
C ALA A 81 11.71 -1.02 10.15
N GLN A 82 11.96 -0.19 9.12
CA GLN A 82 12.26 1.24 9.26
C GLN A 82 11.01 2.12 9.19
N GLY A 83 9.82 1.53 9.00
CA GLY A 83 8.56 2.25 8.91
C GLY A 83 7.96 2.61 10.26
N TRP A 84 6.66 2.86 10.26
CA TRP A 84 5.91 3.25 11.47
C TRP A 84 5.86 2.12 12.49
N HIS A 85 5.34 0.97 12.08
CA HIS A 85 5.27 -0.22 12.91
C HIS A 85 5.51 -1.46 12.04
N GLU A 86 6.48 -2.28 12.43
CA GLU A 86 6.84 -3.44 11.63
C GLU A 86 5.68 -4.45 11.57
N ALA A 87 5.21 -4.70 10.37
CA ALA A 87 4.24 -5.75 10.07
C ALA A 87 4.97 -6.99 9.54
N PRO A 88 4.57 -8.20 9.94
CA PRO A 88 5.22 -9.44 9.52
C PRO A 88 5.09 -9.65 8.00
N TYR A 89 5.71 -10.71 7.51
CA TYR A 89 5.52 -11.20 6.15
C TYR A 89 4.73 -12.51 6.19
N LEU A 90 3.79 -12.68 5.27
CA LEU A 90 3.24 -13.98 4.92
C LEU A 90 4.22 -14.71 4.01
N ASP A 91 4.33 -16.02 4.16
CA ASP A 91 5.22 -16.83 3.31
C ASP A 91 4.51 -17.28 2.04
N ALA A 92 5.09 -16.97 0.86
CA ALA A 92 4.64 -17.52 -0.40
C ALA A 92 5.12 -18.98 -0.57
N PRO A 93 4.31 -19.88 -1.21
CA PRO A 93 2.99 -19.61 -1.77
C PRO A 93 1.92 -19.46 -0.68
N CYS A 94 0.95 -18.57 -0.90
CA CYS A 94 -0.08 -18.26 0.11
C CYS A 94 -1.44 -17.92 -0.51
N ASP A 95 -2.49 -18.05 0.29
CA ASP A 95 -3.78 -17.45 0.01
C ASP A 95 -3.71 -15.94 0.28
N LEU A 96 -4.07 -15.14 -0.72
CA LEU A 96 -4.04 -13.68 -0.58
C LEU A 96 -5.09 -13.16 0.42
N SER A 97 -6.14 -13.93 0.74
CA SER A 97 -7.10 -13.54 1.78
C SER A 97 -6.49 -13.46 3.18
N ALA A 98 -5.42 -14.22 3.44
CA ALA A 98 -4.71 -14.22 4.72
C ALA A 98 -4.00 -12.90 5.04
N ILE A 99 -3.89 -11.98 4.06
CA ILE A 99 -3.32 -10.64 4.26
C ILE A 99 -4.09 -9.87 5.36
N ALA A 100 -5.41 -9.98 5.38
CA ALA A 100 -6.24 -9.30 6.37
C ALA A 100 -6.00 -9.81 7.79
N ASP A 101 -5.82 -11.13 7.95
CA ASP A 101 -5.61 -11.77 9.25
C ASP A 101 -4.22 -11.44 9.84
N GLY A 102 -3.25 -11.16 8.98
CA GLY A 102 -1.89 -10.78 9.37
C GLY A 102 -1.72 -9.29 9.71
N ALA A 103 -2.78 -8.49 9.66
CA ALA A 103 -2.70 -7.05 9.94
C ALA A 103 -2.33 -6.78 11.39
N VAL A 104 -1.39 -5.85 11.61
CA VAL A 104 -0.97 -5.42 12.95
C VAL A 104 -1.65 -4.12 13.33
N ARG A 105 -2.08 -4.01 14.59
CA ARG A 105 -2.69 -2.80 15.13
C ARG A 105 -1.63 -1.80 15.55
N VAL A 106 -1.90 -0.52 15.27
CA VAL A 106 -1.06 0.61 15.69
C VAL A 106 -1.88 1.48 16.65
N GLU A 107 -1.32 1.78 17.81
CA GLU A 107 -1.92 2.67 18.80
C GLU A 107 -1.57 4.13 18.45
N HIS A 108 -2.55 4.89 17.97
CA HIS A 108 -2.42 6.32 17.70
C HIS A 108 -3.77 7.02 17.74
N GLY A 109 -3.91 8.04 18.58
CA GLY A 109 -5.10 8.90 18.66
C GLY A 109 -6.41 8.19 19.01
N GLY A 110 -6.37 6.96 19.55
CA GLY A 110 -7.56 6.16 19.85
C GLY A 110 -8.28 5.58 18.63
N ARG A 111 -7.75 5.78 17.42
CA ARG A 111 -8.29 5.28 16.16
C ARG A 111 -7.92 3.81 15.93
N ASP A 112 -8.79 3.02 15.32
CA ASP A 112 -8.42 1.67 14.84
C ASP A 112 -7.57 1.81 13.56
N ILE A 113 -6.26 1.70 13.73
CA ILE A 113 -5.29 1.75 12.64
C ILE A 113 -4.64 0.37 12.52
N ARG A 114 -4.62 -0.17 11.30
CA ARG A 114 -4.00 -1.46 11.02
C ARG A 114 -3.07 -1.36 9.83
N ILE A 115 -1.91 -2.02 9.92
CA ILE A 115 -0.92 -2.12 8.84
C ILE A 115 -0.90 -3.55 8.34
N LEU A 116 -1.09 -3.72 7.03
CA LEU A 116 -1.09 -5.02 6.37
C LEU A 116 0.33 -5.61 6.30
N PRO A 117 0.46 -6.95 6.39
CA PRO A 117 1.72 -7.64 6.17
C PRO A 117 2.16 -7.54 4.71
N GLY A 118 3.47 -7.64 4.47
CA GLY A 118 3.98 -7.94 3.14
C GLY A 118 3.94 -9.44 2.85
N ILE A 119 4.54 -9.86 1.70
CA ILE A 119 4.73 -11.28 1.36
C ILE A 119 6.20 -11.53 1.11
N ALA A 120 6.73 -12.62 1.71
CA ALA A 120 8.09 -13.09 1.50
C ALA A 120 8.08 -14.44 0.77
N GLN A 121 8.97 -14.60 -0.19
CA GLN A 121 9.30 -15.88 -0.81
C GLN A 121 10.63 -16.35 -0.22
N ARG A 122 10.60 -17.41 0.61
CA ARG A 122 11.77 -17.89 1.34
C ARG A 122 12.48 -19.04 0.64
N ASP A 123 12.17 -19.26 -0.63
CA ASP A 123 12.89 -20.23 -1.45
C ASP A 123 14.37 -19.83 -1.55
N ARG A 124 15.27 -20.72 -1.12
CA ARG A 124 16.72 -20.46 -1.08
C ARG A 124 17.32 -20.19 -2.46
N THR A 125 16.66 -20.67 -3.54
CA THR A 125 17.11 -20.49 -4.93
C THR A 125 16.57 -19.19 -5.55
N ALA A 126 15.53 -18.61 -4.96
CA ALA A 126 14.86 -17.42 -5.46
C ALA A 126 14.20 -16.63 -4.32
N PRO A 127 14.97 -16.17 -3.30
CA PRO A 127 14.41 -15.37 -2.21
C PRO A 127 13.93 -14.02 -2.75
N ASP A 128 12.77 -13.57 -2.29
CA ASP A 128 12.19 -12.30 -2.72
C ASP A 128 11.19 -11.78 -1.68
N VAL A 129 10.88 -10.47 -1.70
CA VAL A 129 9.88 -9.84 -0.86
C VAL A 129 9.08 -8.82 -1.65
N MET A 130 7.82 -8.64 -1.25
CA MET A 130 6.99 -7.51 -1.69
C MET A 130 6.28 -6.88 -0.50
N ARG A 131 6.02 -5.57 -0.59
CA ARG A 131 5.26 -4.85 0.42
C ARG A 131 4.53 -3.67 -0.22
N GLY A 132 3.18 -3.79 -0.27
CA GLY A 132 2.25 -2.91 -0.96
C GLY A 132 1.63 -3.57 -2.20
N GLU A 133 2.42 -4.26 -3.01
CA GLU A 133 1.96 -4.92 -4.24
C GLU A 133 0.99 -6.09 -3.98
N GLU A 134 1.07 -6.73 -2.80
CA GLU A 134 0.18 -7.82 -2.39
C GLU A 134 -1.29 -7.38 -2.36
N THR A 135 -1.59 -6.12 -2.05
CA THR A 135 -2.95 -5.60 -2.05
C THR A 135 -3.54 -5.49 -3.46
N ILE A 136 -2.71 -5.14 -4.44
CA ILE A 136 -3.10 -5.12 -5.86
C ILE A 136 -3.40 -6.55 -6.34
N LEU A 137 -2.53 -7.51 -5.99
CA LEU A 137 -2.72 -8.92 -6.34
C LEU A 137 -4.00 -9.49 -5.71
N TYR A 138 -4.28 -9.13 -4.45
CA TYR A 138 -5.52 -9.49 -3.78
C TYR A 138 -6.75 -8.92 -4.50
N GLY A 139 -6.70 -7.65 -4.88
CA GLY A 139 -7.77 -7.00 -5.66
C GLY A 139 -8.04 -7.72 -6.99
N LEU A 140 -6.99 -8.08 -7.73
CA LEU A 140 -7.11 -8.85 -8.97
C LEU A 140 -7.72 -10.23 -8.74
N ALA A 141 -7.28 -10.94 -7.71
CA ALA A 141 -7.83 -12.24 -7.34
C ALA A 141 -9.33 -12.15 -6.99
N ARG A 142 -9.73 -11.11 -6.23
CA ARG A 142 -11.13 -10.84 -5.88
C ARG A 142 -11.99 -10.44 -7.08
N ALA A 143 -11.41 -9.79 -8.08
CA ALA A 143 -12.07 -9.46 -9.35
C ALA A 143 -12.27 -10.67 -10.28
N GLY A 144 -11.91 -11.87 -9.83
CA GLY A 144 -12.10 -13.11 -10.60
C GLY A 144 -10.97 -13.42 -11.58
N THR A 145 -9.81 -12.79 -11.44
CA THR A 145 -8.62 -13.18 -12.20
C THR A 145 -8.21 -14.59 -11.76
N GLY A 146 -8.36 -15.56 -12.66
CA GLY A 146 -8.00 -16.96 -12.43
C GLY A 146 -6.49 -17.19 -12.45
N ASP A 147 -6.05 -18.18 -13.21
CA ASP A 147 -4.61 -18.43 -13.43
C ASP A 147 -4.02 -17.30 -14.31
N ALA A 148 -3.08 -16.53 -13.76
CA ALA A 148 -2.52 -15.38 -14.45
C ALA A 148 -1.05 -15.13 -14.10
N ARG A 149 -0.33 -14.51 -15.03
CA ARG A 149 0.94 -13.83 -14.77
C ARG A 149 0.70 -12.34 -14.76
N VAL A 150 1.05 -11.71 -13.65
CA VAL A 150 0.80 -10.28 -13.41
C VAL A 150 2.13 -9.55 -13.35
N CYS A 151 2.28 -8.50 -14.14
CA CYS A 151 3.40 -7.57 -14.02
C CYS A 151 2.91 -6.31 -13.30
N LEU A 152 3.53 -5.97 -12.19
CA LEU A 152 3.32 -4.74 -11.44
C LEU A 152 4.52 -3.84 -11.66
N PRO A 153 4.44 -2.86 -12.57
CA PRO A 153 5.54 -1.95 -12.88
C PRO A 153 5.90 -1.08 -11.68
N GLY A 154 7.19 -0.76 -11.52
CA GLY A 154 7.70 0.11 -10.47
C GLY A 154 9.22 0.20 -10.57
N THR A 155 9.86 0.90 -9.63
CA THR A 155 11.32 0.88 -9.49
C THR A 155 11.84 -0.54 -9.37
N HIS A 156 11.10 -1.37 -8.65
CA HIS A 156 11.28 -2.81 -8.48
C HIS A 156 10.04 -3.51 -9.03
N ALA A 157 9.97 -3.71 -10.35
CA ALA A 157 8.82 -4.36 -10.97
C ALA A 157 8.64 -5.79 -10.45
N LYS A 158 7.43 -6.15 -10.03
CA LYS A 158 7.08 -7.49 -9.56
C LYS A 158 6.41 -8.29 -10.67
N TRP A 159 6.90 -9.49 -10.89
CA TRP A 159 6.29 -10.49 -11.76
C TRP A 159 5.73 -11.61 -10.90
N ALA A 160 4.40 -11.61 -10.73
CA ALA A 160 3.69 -12.55 -9.88
C ALA A 160 2.93 -13.59 -10.69
N ARG A 161 2.78 -14.78 -10.14
CA ARG A 161 1.94 -15.85 -10.68
C ARG A 161 0.79 -16.12 -9.73
N LEU A 162 -0.42 -15.80 -10.19
CA LEU A 162 -1.66 -16.13 -9.51
C LEU A 162 -2.19 -17.50 -10.01
N SER A 163 -2.78 -18.26 -9.11
CA SER A 163 -3.51 -19.48 -9.41
C SER A 163 -4.72 -19.58 -8.50
N ARG A 164 -5.91 -19.42 -9.04
CA ARG A 164 -7.20 -19.54 -8.33
C ARG A 164 -7.26 -18.77 -7.01
N GLY A 165 -6.82 -17.50 -7.02
CA GLY A 165 -6.82 -16.63 -5.84
C GLY A 165 -5.61 -16.77 -4.92
N HIS A 166 -4.70 -17.71 -5.20
CA HIS A 166 -3.46 -17.89 -4.47
C HIS A 166 -2.28 -17.24 -5.19
N LEU A 167 -1.35 -16.67 -4.44
CA LEU A 167 -0.04 -16.31 -4.96
C LEU A 167 0.86 -17.54 -4.97
N ALA A 168 1.18 -18.04 -6.16
CA ALA A 168 2.03 -19.22 -6.31
C ALA A 168 3.54 -18.90 -6.24
N GLY A 169 3.91 -17.62 -6.43
CA GLY A 169 5.28 -17.13 -6.36
C GLY A 169 5.46 -15.86 -7.18
N PHE A 170 6.59 -15.19 -6.98
CA PHE A 170 6.90 -13.95 -7.70
C PHE A 170 8.41 -13.73 -7.86
N ARG A 171 8.77 -12.74 -8.69
CA ARG A 171 10.15 -12.28 -8.88
C ARG A 171 10.20 -10.79 -9.06
N THR A 172 11.19 -10.15 -8.45
CA THR A 172 11.49 -8.74 -8.62
C THR A 172 12.48 -8.55 -9.77
N MET A 173 12.19 -7.58 -10.63
CA MET A 173 13.07 -7.11 -11.70
C MET A 173 13.33 -5.63 -11.52
N MET A 174 14.61 -5.23 -11.55
CA MET A 174 15.07 -3.84 -11.32
C MET A 174 14.86 -2.92 -12.53
N THR A 175 13.75 -3.08 -13.24
CA THR A 175 13.52 -2.40 -14.54
C THR A 175 13.44 -0.89 -14.41
N GLY A 176 12.75 -0.36 -13.40
CA GLY A 176 12.62 1.08 -13.20
C GLY A 176 13.91 1.74 -12.71
N ALA A 177 14.67 1.09 -11.85
CA ALA A 177 15.96 1.60 -11.37
C ALA A 177 16.98 1.75 -12.51
N VAL A 178 17.05 0.76 -13.41
CA VAL A 178 17.97 0.78 -14.57
C VAL A 178 17.58 1.89 -15.56
N SER A 179 16.30 2.06 -15.87
CA SER A 179 15.79 3.11 -16.76
C SER A 179 16.13 4.51 -16.22
N TYR A 180 15.94 4.75 -14.92
CA TYR A 180 16.18 6.06 -14.31
C TYR A 180 17.66 6.45 -14.31
N THR A 181 18.58 5.51 -14.11
CA THR A 181 20.04 5.77 -14.15
C THR A 181 20.54 6.01 -15.57
N HIS A 182 20.01 5.31 -16.58
CA HIS A 182 20.42 5.47 -17.97
C HIS A 182 19.89 6.74 -18.62
N LEU A 183 18.63 7.12 -18.36
CA LEU A 183 18.05 8.34 -18.92
C LEU A 183 18.74 9.60 -18.39
N ARG A 184 19.09 9.67 -17.11
CA ARG A 184 19.84 10.81 -16.56
C ARG A 184 21.28 10.92 -17.07
N ALA A 185 21.92 9.80 -17.40
CA ALA A 185 23.28 9.82 -17.97
C ALA A 185 23.34 10.43 -19.38
N HIS A 186 22.23 10.45 -20.12
CA HIS A 186 22.15 11.05 -21.45
C HIS A 186 21.74 12.53 -21.45
N GLU A 187 21.12 13.04 -20.38
CA GLU A 187 20.70 14.44 -20.29
C GLU A 187 21.84 15.41 -19.87
N THR A 188 23.01 14.94 -19.50
CA THR A 188 24.15 15.78 -19.04
C THR A 188 25.20 16.11 -20.11
N HIS A 189 24.93 15.81 -21.38
CA HIS A 189 25.92 16.06 -22.47
C HIS A 189 25.40 16.93 -23.62
N GLU A 190 24.54 17.92 -23.35
CA GLU A 190 24.27 19.02 -24.28
C GLU A 190 24.38 20.36 -23.54
N ASN A 191 25.60 20.88 -23.44
CA ASN A 191 25.95 22.30 -23.36
C ASN A 191 27.36 22.48 -23.88
#